data_be17fc60fc550742198f84a8442599b9
#
_entry.id   be17fc60fc550742198f84a8442599b9
#
_cell.length_a   1.000
_cell.length_b   1.000
_cell.length_c   1.000
_cell.angle_alpha   90.00
_cell.angle_beta   90.00
_cell.angle_gamma   90.00
#
_symmetry.space_group_name_H-M   'P 1'
#
loop_
_entity.id
_entity.type
_entity.pdbx_description
1 polymer ?
#
loop_
_entity_poly.entity_id
_entity_poly.type
_entity_poly.pdbx_seq_one_letter_code
_entity_poly.pdbx_strand_id
1 'polypeptide(L)'
;MAEKLTIANWAEEDKPREKLERLGASALSNAELLGILIGSGSTDESAVDLMKRILKDCDNNLNQLGKKSIRELTQYKGMGPAKAITILAACELGKRRALDKIGTRPDLGSSLAIYNYMLPKMQDLDKEEAWLLMMNQNFKLIKASCISKGGITETAPDIRLIIKEAVLNNATIIAFCHNHPSNNPQPSKADDVLTQKIAKACEIMRLFFMDHVIITDGAFYSYHDKGKL
;
A
#
# COMPACT_ATOMS: atom_id res chain seq x y z
N MET A 1 26.14 -22.98 40.39
CA MET A 1 25.83 -22.97 38.94
C MET A 1 24.86 -21.85 38.71
N ALA A 2 25.24 -20.81 37.97
CA ALA A 2 24.33 -19.70 37.67
C ALA A 2 23.17 -20.25 36.83
N GLU A 3 21.95 -19.97 37.26
CA GLU A 3 20.73 -20.38 36.58
C GLU A 3 20.71 -19.68 35.20
N LYS A 4 20.60 -20.47 34.16
CA LYS A 4 20.66 -20.01 32.77
C LYS A 4 19.36 -19.24 32.48
N LEU A 5 19.41 -17.93 32.33
CA LEU A 5 18.29 -17.11 31.89
C LEU A 5 17.98 -17.40 30.41
N THR A 6 17.14 -18.43 30.16
CA THR A 6 16.56 -18.65 28.83
C THR A 6 15.53 -17.56 28.54
N ILE A 7 15.29 -17.24 27.26
CA ILE A 7 14.24 -16.27 26.86
C ILE A 7 12.89 -16.59 27.48
N ALA A 8 12.60 -17.86 27.74
CA ALA A 8 11.38 -18.30 28.41
C ALA A 8 11.24 -17.72 29.83
N ASN A 9 12.35 -17.46 30.51
CA ASN A 9 12.40 -16.93 31.88
C ASN A 9 12.53 -15.41 31.94
N TRP A 10 12.55 -14.72 30.79
CA TRP A 10 12.54 -13.25 30.73
C TRP A 10 11.18 -12.70 31.11
N ALA A 11 11.13 -11.45 31.59
CA ALA A 11 9.87 -10.74 31.74
C ALA A 11 9.14 -10.73 30.38
N GLU A 12 7.82 -10.81 30.43
CA GLU A 12 7.00 -10.95 29.20
C GLU A 12 7.22 -9.77 28.24
N GLU A 13 7.44 -8.59 28.82
CA GLU A 13 7.76 -7.35 28.10
C GLU A 13 9.12 -7.36 27.39
N ASP A 14 10.06 -8.21 27.82
CA ASP A 14 11.40 -8.32 27.24
C ASP A 14 11.53 -9.46 26.21
N LYS A 15 10.54 -10.34 26.16
CA LYS A 15 10.52 -11.43 25.17
C LYS A 15 10.34 -10.86 23.76
N PRO A 16 11.22 -11.19 22.80
CA PRO A 16 11.19 -10.53 21.49
C PRO A 16 9.89 -10.69 20.71
N ARG A 17 9.18 -11.83 20.80
CA ARG A 17 7.91 -12.04 20.09
C ARG A 17 6.78 -11.21 20.67
N GLU A 18 6.64 -11.22 21.97
CA GLU A 18 5.67 -10.43 22.73
C GLU A 18 5.92 -8.93 22.58
N LYS A 19 7.20 -8.53 22.55
CA LYS A 19 7.63 -7.16 22.28
C LYS A 19 7.28 -6.74 20.85
N LEU A 20 7.47 -7.64 19.85
CA LEU A 20 7.07 -7.40 18.46
C LEU A 20 5.57 -7.18 18.34
N GLU A 21 4.77 -8.05 18.97
CA GLU A 21 3.30 -7.99 18.93
C GLU A 21 2.77 -6.70 19.56
N ARG A 22 3.31 -6.32 20.71
CA ARG A 22 2.83 -5.16 21.48
C ARG A 22 3.31 -3.81 20.92
N LEU A 23 4.58 -3.71 20.51
CA LEU A 23 5.24 -2.45 20.18
C LEU A 23 5.60 -2.30 18.69
N GLY A 24 5.45 -3.36 17.91
CA GLY A 24 5.83 -3.40 16.50
C GLY A 24 7.35 -3.61 16.28
N ALA A 25 7.72 -3.90 15.04
CA ALA A 25 9.08 -4.29 14.65
C ALA A 25 10.14 -3.19 14.91
N SER A 26 9.75 -1.92 14.82
CA SER A 26 10.65 -0.78 15.03
C SER A 26 11.20 -0.66 16.46
N ALA A 27 10.55 -1.29 17.42
CA ALA A 27 10.99 -1.32 18.82
C ALA A 27 12.06 -2.39 19.12
N LEU A 28 12.33 -3.29 18.16
CA LEU A 28 13.28 -4.40 18.34
C LEU A 28 14.63 -4.06 17.71
N SER A 29 15.70 -4.51 18.39
CA SER A 29 17.04 -4.53 17.81
C SER A 29 17.18 -5.58 16.71
N ASN A 30 18.17 -5.45 15.83
CA ASN A 30 18.48 -6.45 14.81
C ASN A 30 18.71 -7.85 15.42
N ALA A 31 19.33 -7.95 16.58
CA ALA A 31 19.58 -9.22 17.26
C ALA A 31 18.27 -9.87 17.76
N GLU A 32 17.32 -9.08 18.24
CA GLU A 32 16.01 -9.58 18.67
C GLU A 32 15.19 -10.07 17.45
N LEU A 33 15.17 -9.30 16.35
CA LEU A 33 14.48 -9.72 15.11
C LEU A 33 15.07 -11.02 14.54
N LEU A 34 16.40 -11.11 14.46
CA LEU A 34 17.10 -12.31 14.02
C LEU A 34 16.91 -13.49 15.00
N GLY A 35 16.85 -13.19 16.31
CA GLY A 35 16.54 -14.15 17.35
C GLY A 35 15.16 -14.79 17.20
N ILE A 36 14.16 -13.98 16.82
CA ILE A 36 12.80 -14.49 16.48
C ILE A 36 12.88 -15.48 15.31
N LEU A 37 13.63 -15.14 14.25
CA LEU A 37 13.75 -15.96 13.04
C LEU A 37 14.38 -17.34 13.31
N ILE A 38 15.45 -17.40 14.11
CA ILE A 38 16.12 -18.66 14.40
C ILE A 38 15.43 -19.48 15.51
N GLY A 39 14.56 -18.85 16.28
CA GLY A 39 13.68 -19.49 17.28
C GLY A 39 14.35 -20.00 18.54
N SER A 40 15.60 -20.46 18.48
CA SER A 40 16.36 -20.99 19.61
C SER A 40 17.85 -20.68 19.50
N GLY A 41 18.50 -20.54 20.63
CA GLY A 41 19.97 -20.36 20.70
C GLY A 41 20.73 -21.67 20.68
N SER A 42 21.78 -21.75 21.52
CA SER A 42 22.55 -22.97 21.80
C SER A 42 22.23 -23.46 23.21
N THR A 43 22.95 -24.54 23.63
CA THR A 43 22.92 -24.98 25.02
C THR A 43 23.41 -23.92 26.02
N ASP A 44 24.20 -22.95 25.59
CA ASP A 44 24.91 -22.03 26.47
C ASP A 44 24.44 -20.57 26.35
N GLU A 45 23.70 -20.24 25.30
CA GLU A 45 23.25 -18.86 25.04
C GLU A 45 21.83 -18.80 24.43
N SER A 46 21.14 -17.71 24.64
CA SER A 46 19.80 -17.47 24.04
C SER A 46 19.92 -17.23 22.53
N ALA A 47 18.78 -17.29 21.82
CA ALA A 47 18.70 -16.93 20.40
C ALA A 47 19.18 -15.48 20.16
N VAL A 48 18.82 -14.56 21.04
CA VAL A 48 19.21 -13.15 20.94
C VAL A 48 20.72 -12.99 21.15
N ASP A 49 21.30 -13.68 22.15
CA ASP A 49 22.72 -13.57 22.44
C ASP A 49 23.59 -14.22 21.36
N LEU A 50 23.14 -15.36 20.80
CA LEU A 50 23.76 -15.95 19.63
C LEU A 50 23.79 -14.94 18.45
N MET A 51 22.69 -14.25 18.19
CA MET A 51 22.64 -13.28 17.11
C MET A 51 23.44 -12.00 17.41
N LYS A 52 23.51 -11.53 18.67
CA LYS A 52 24.41 -10.44 19.07
C LYS A 52 25.87 -10.79 18.78
N ARG A 53 26.29 -12.02 19.10
CA ARG A 53 27.66 -12.48 18.86
C ARG A 53 27.97 -12.54 17.37
N ILE A 54 27.08 -13.10 16.55
CA ILE A 54 27.26 -13.16 15.09
C ILE A 54 27.26 -11.76 14.47
N LEU A 55 26.35 -10.89 14.90
CA LEU A 55 26.30 -9.51 14.41
C LEU A 55 27.57 -8.73 14.78
N LYS A 56 28.13 -8.93 15.96
CA LYS A 56 29.39 -8.32 16.35
C LYS A 56 30.50 -8.67 15.38
N ASP A 57 30.62 -9.93 14.95
CA ASP A 57 31.59 -10.39 13.95
C ASP A 57 31.27 -9.91 12.52
N CYS A 58 30.13 -9.27 12.34
CA CYS A 58 29.70 -8.61 11.10
C CYS A 58 29.68 -7.07 11.27
N ASP A 59 30.41 -6.49 12.23
CA ASP A 59 30.43 -5.05 12.53
C ASP A 59 29.04 -4.45 12.78
N ASN A 60 28.11 -5.24 13.31
CA ASN A 60 26.67 -4.92 13.47
C ASN A 60 25.98 -4.52 12.16
N ASN A 61 26.50 -4.96 11.02
CA ASN A 61 26.03 -4.61 9.69
C ASN A 61 25.28 -5.79 9.03
N LEU A 62 23.99 -5.62 8.75
CA LEU A 62 23.15 -6.64 8.09
C LEU A 62 23.63 -6.98 6.67
N ASN A 63 24.26 -6.04 5.96
CA ASN A 63 24.82 -6.33 4.63
C ASN A 63 26.04 -7.27 4.74
N GLN A 64 26.84 -7.16 5.79
CA GLN A 64 27.95 -8.09 6.04
C GLN A 64 27.43 -9.47 6.45
N LEU A 65 26.36 -9.52 7.27
CA LEU A 65 25.69 -10.77 7.61
C LEU A 65 25.16 -11.48 6.35
N GLY A 66 24.50 -10.75 5.46
CA GLY A 66 23.94 -11.29 4.22
C GLY A 66 24.98 -11.78 3.19
N LYS A 67 26.25 -11.42 3.35
CA LYS A 67 27.37 -11.91 2.51
C LYS A 67 27.97 -13.21 2.99
N LYS A 68 27.67 -13.63 4.24
CA LYS A 68 28.20 -14.88 4.78
C LYS A 68 27.59 -16.09 4.05
N SER A 69 28.38 -17.13 3.87
CA SER A 69 27.90 -18.44 3.38
C SER A 69 27.24 -19.26 4.51
N ILE A 70 26.44 -20.24 4.14
CA ILE A 70 25.90 -21.23 5.10
C ILE A 70 27.04 -21.88 5.89
N ARG A 71 28.15 -22.23 5.24
CA ARG A 71 29.33 -22.86 5.86
C ARG A 71 29.94 -21.97 6.94
N GLU A 72 30.08 -20.66 6.72
CA GLU A 72 30.59 -19.71 7.71
C GLU A 72 29.64 -19.56 8.88
N LEU A 73 28.34 -19.43 8.62
CA LEU A 73 27.34 -19.33 9.67
C LEU A 73 27.26 -20.59 10.53
N THR A 74 27.40 -21.77 9.95
CA THR A 74 27.35 -23.04 10.71
C THR A 74 28.58 -23.29 11.59
N GLN A 75 29.63 -22.49 11.49
CA GLN A 75 30.78 -22.56 12.41
C GLN A 75 30.43 -22.01 13.80
N TYR A 76 29.38 -21.20 13.91
CA TYR A 76 28.95 -20.71 15.21
C TYR A 76 28.18 -21.80 15.97
N LYS A 77 28.63 -22.10 17.20
CA LYS A 77 27.92 -23.05 18.08
C LYS A 77 26.46 -22.60 18.25
N GLY A 78 25.52 -23.48 17.99
CA GLY A 78 24.07 -23.17 18.04
C GLY A 78 23.46 -22.74 16.72
N MET A 79 24.25 -22.48 15.67
CA MET A 79 23.80 -22.15 14.31
C MET A 79 23.91 -23.37 13.41
N GLY A 80 22.85 -24.17 13.34
CA GLY A 80 22.75 -25.27 12.37
C GLY A 80 22.37 -24.80 10.96
N PRO A 81 22.44 -25.69 9.95
CA PRO A 81 22.13 -25.35 8.56
C PRO A 81 20.76 -24.72 8.38
N ALA A 82 19.71 -25.22 9.04
CA ALA A 82 18.35 -24.70 8.95
C ALA A 82 18.27 -23.23 9.41
N LYS A 83 18.89 -22.89 10.54
CA LYS A 83 18.95 -21.50 11.04
C LYS A 83 19.73 -20.58 10.10
N ALA A 84 20.87 -21.05 9.58
CA ALA A 84 21.67 -20.31 8.61
C ALA A 84 20.89 -20.00 7.34
N ILE A 85 20.15 -20.97 6.81
CA ILE A 85 19.28 -20.82 5.64
C ILE A 85 18.19 -19.79 5.93
N THR A 86 17.54 -19.85 7.09
CA THR A 86 16.50 -18.88 7.49
C THR A 86 17.03 -17.46 7.49
N ILE A 87 18.22 -17.23 8.07
CA ILE A 87 18.85 -15.90 8.11
C ILE A 87 19.17 -15.39 6.70
N LEU A 88 19.79 -16.21 5.86
CA LEU A 88 20.16 -15.81 4.51
C LEU A 88 18.92 -15.59 3.63
N ALA A 89 17.88 -16.39 3.77
CA ALA A 89 16.61 -16.17 3.09
C ALA A 89 15.96 -14.82 3.51
N ALA A 90 15.98 -14.49 4.80
CA ALA A 90 15.48 -13.20 5.28
C ALA A 90 16.30 -12.02 4.73
N CYS A 91 17.63 -12.14 4.68
CA CYS A 91 18.52 -11.11 4.07
C CYS A 91 18.21 -10.94 2.57
N GLU A 92 18.02 -12.03 1.83
CA GLU A 92 17.68 -11.97 0.41
C GLU A 92 16.28 -11.34 0.17
N LEU A 93 15.27 -11.69 0.99
CA LEU A 93 13.95 -11.05 0.93
C LEU A 93 14.04 -9.55 1.22
N GLY A 94 14.82 -9.13 2.21
CA GLY A 94 15.08 -7.72 2.50
C GLY A 94 15.71 -6.99 1.32
N LYS A 95 16.68 -7.61 0.65
CA LYS A 95 17.31 -7.10 -0.58
C LYS A 95 16.30 -6.98 -1.72
N ARG A 96 15.51 -8.02 -1.99
CA ARG A 96 14.46 -7.98 -3.04
C ARG A 96 13.44 -6.89 -2.75
N ARG A 97 12.96 -6.76 -1.51
CA ARG A 97 12.06 -5.69 -1.10
C ARG A 97 12.63 -4.29 -1.38
N ALA A 98 13.94 -4.09 -1.14
CA ALA A 98 14.59 -2.80 -1.43
C ALA A 98 14.73 -2.53 -2.94
N LEU A 99 14.81 -3.59 -3.76
CA LEU A 99 14.87 -3.52 -5.23
C LEU A 99 13.49 -3.51 -5.88
N ASP A 100 12.46 -3.96 -5.17
CA ASP A 100 11.09 -3.88 -5.68
C ASP A 100 10.77 -2.41 -5.97
N LYS A 101 10.54 -2.13 -7.23
CA LYS A 101 10.04 -0.82 -7.64
C LYS A 101 8.74 -0.60 -6.88
N ILE A 102 8.70 0.40 -6.01
CA ILE A 102 7.45 0.98 -5.57
C ILE A 102 6.76 1.36 -6.88
N GLY A 103 5.71 0.61 -7.25
CA GLY A 103 4.98 0.88 -8.48
C GLY A 103 4.66 2.37 -8.49
N THR A 104 5.18 3.11 -9.47
CA THR A 104 4.91 4.54 -9.59
C THR A 104 3.41 4.67 -9.79
N ARG A 105 2.72 5.10 -8.72
CA ARG A 105 1.29 5.36 -8.80
C ARG A 105 1.06 6.36 -9.93
N PRO A 106 0.07 6.13 -10.84
CA PRO A 106 -0.25 7.09 -11.87
C PRO A 106 -0.43 8.49 -11.30
N ASP A 107 0.15 9.47 -11.94
CA ASP A 107 -0.07 10.87 -11.67
C ASP A 107 -1.31 11.32 -12.43
N LEU A 108 -2.34 11.73 -11.71
CA LEU A 108 -3.61 12.16 -12.28
C LEU A 108 -3.87 13.66 -12.01
N GLY A 109 -2.81 14.47 -11.89
CA GLY A 109 -2.88 15.90 -11.59
C GLY A 109 -3.43 16.79 -12.71
N SER A 110 -4.04 16.24 -13.76
CA SER A 110 -4.72 17.00 -14.80
C SER A 110 -5.89 16.22 -15.40
N SER A 111 -6.85 16.90 -15.99
CA SER A 111 -8.00 16.33 -16.68
C SER A 111 -7.56 15.41 -17.83
N LEU A 112 -6.51 15.80 -18.57
CA LEU A 112 -5.94 14.98 -19.62
C LEU A 112 -5.27 13.69 -19.07
N ALA A 113 -4.61 13.76 -17.92
CA ALA A 113 -4.02 12.59 -17.29
C ALA A 113 -5.11 11.60 -16.82
N ILE A 114 -6.22 12.12 -16.28
CA ILE A 114 -7.41 11.34 -15.91
C ILE A 114 -8.00 10.66 -17.16
N TYR A 115 -8.21 11.42 -18.22
CA TYR A 115 -8.71 10.89 -19.49
C TYR A 115 -7.84 9.76 -20.03
N ASN A 116 -6.55 9.99 -20.16
CA ASN A 116 -5.60 8.98 -20.67
C ASN A 116 -5.55 7.71 -19.81
N TYR A 117 -5.72 7.84 -18.49
CA TYR A 117 -5.76 6.71 -17.57
C TYR A 117 -7.06 5.91 -17.70
N MET A 118 -8.19 6.60 -17.91
CA MET A 118 -9.53 5.97 -17.96
C MET A 118 -9.91 5.49 -19.35
N LEU A 119 -9.45 6.15 -20.43
CA LEU A 119 -9.84 5.81 -21.80
C LEU A 119 -9.70 4.32 -22.13
N PRO A 120 -8.55 3.63 -21.85
CA PRO A 120 -8.43 2.20 -22.16
C PRO A 120 -9.40 1.29 -21.38
N LYS A 121 -10.04 1.81 -20.34
CA LYS A 121 -10.98 1.07 -19.51
C LYS A 121 -12.43 1.30 -19.92
N MET A 122 -12.70 2.36 -20.68
CA MET A 122 -14.05 2.85 -20.92
C MET A 122 -14.41 2.99 -22.41
N GLN A 123 -13.43 3.07 -23.33
CA GLN A 123 -13.67 3.37 -24.75
C GLN A 123 -14.57 2.34 -25.46
N ASP A 124 -14.49 1.05 -25.07
CA ASP A 124 -15.21 -0.04 -25.76
C ASP A 124 -16.48 -0.48 -24.99
N LEU A 125 -16.89 0.30 -23.97
CA LEU A 125 -18.07 -0.04 -23.19
C LEU A 125 -19.35 0.35 -23.93
N ASP A 126 -20.27 -0.59 -24.06
CA ASP A 126 -21.60 -0.40 -24.65
C ASP A 126 -22.62 0.23 -23.68
N LYS A 127 -22.25 0.39 -22.42
CA LYS A 127 -23.06 0.96 -21.33
C LYS A 127 -22.27 1.99 -20.56
N GLU A 128 -22.99 2.91 -19.94
CA GLU A 128 -22.38 3.88 -19.03
C GLU A 128 -21.85 3.18 -17.78
N GLU A 129 -20.62 3.43 -17.44
CA GLU A 129 -20.00 3.10 -16.16
C GLU A 129 -19.50 4.36 -15.47
N ALA A 130 -19.72 4.44 -14.18
CA ALA A 130 -19.21 5.53 -13.37
C ALA A 130 -18.09 5.06 -12.45
N TRP A 131 -16.99 5.79 -12.44
CA TRP A 131 -15.77 5.45 -11.72
C TRP A 131 -15.33 6.57 -10.79
N LEU A 132 -14.84 6.19 -9.63
CA LEU A 132 -14.22 7.07 -8.65
C LEU A 132 -12.71 6.84 -8.66
N LEU A 133 -11.96 7.90 -8.88
CA LEU A 133 -10.50 7.93 -8.75
C LEU A 133 -10.15 8.58 -7.42
N MET A 134 -9.43 7.85 -6.57
CA MET A 134 -9.02 8.28 -5.24
C MET A 134 -7.52 8.53 -5.24
N MET A 135 -7.11 9.72 -4.82
CA MET A 135 -5.73 10.18 -4.90
C MET A 135 -5.25 10.72 -3.55
N ASN A 136 -3.93 10.74 -3.37
CA ASN A 136 -3.27 11.42 -2.27
C ASN A 136 -3.05 12.91 -2.58
N GLN A 137 -2.49 13.68 -1.64
CA GLN A 137 -2.22 15.12 -1.78
C GLN A 137 -1.29 15.48 -2.96
N ASN A 138 -0.53 14.52 -3.49
CA ASN A 138 0.37 14.70 -4.63
C ASN A 138 -0.26 14.19 -5.93
N PHE A 139 -1.58 14.10 -6.01
CA PHE A 139 -2.35 13.61 -7.17
C PHE A 139 -1.98 12.20 -7.64
N LYS A 140 -1.32 11.41 -6.78
CA LYS A 140 -0.99 10.02 -7.11
C LYS A 140 -2.17 9.11 -6.80
N LEU A 141 -2.54 8.29 -7.77
CA LEU A 141 -3.66 7.36 -7.66
C LEU A 141 -3.45 6.38 -6.50
N ILE A 142 -4.39 6.34 -5.57
CA ILE A 142 -4.47 5.32 -4.51
C ILE A 142 -5.25 4.12 -5.03
N LYS A 143 -6.47 4.39 -5.57
CA LYS A 143 -7.37 3.35 -6.07
C LYS A 143 -8.34 3.94 -7.10
N ALA A 144 -8.73 3.15 -8.09
CA ALA A 144 -9.85 3.40 -8.98
C ALA A 144 -10.96 2.36 -8.68
N SER A 145 -12.18 2.82 -8.43
CA SER A 145 -13.33 1.96 -8.13
C SER A 145 -14.50 2.26 -9.08
N CYS A 146 -15.04 1.22 -9.68
CA CYS A 146 -16.30 1.35 -10.40
C CYS A 146 -17.44 1.50 -9.38
N ILE A 147 -18.17 2.61 -9.44
CA ILE A 147 -19.23 2.96 -8.51
C ILE A 147 -20.59 2.49 -9.02
N SER A 148 -20.81 2.60 -10.32
CA SER A 148 -22.02 2.07 -10.94
C SER A 148 -21.73 1.56 -12.35
N LYS A 149 -22.49 0.55 -12.76
CA LYS A 149 -22.53 0.02 -14.12
C LYS A 149 -23.93 0.17 -14.65
N GLY A 150 -24.07 0.76 -15.81
CA GLY A 150 -25.36 1.02 -16.44
C GLY A 150 -26.25 -0.20 -16.50
N GLY A 151 -27.52 -0.02 -16.14
CA GLY A 151 -28.64 -0.96 -16.26
C GLY A 151 -29.72 -0.39 -17.15
N ILE A 152 -30.83 -1.14 -17.32
CA ILE A 152 -32.02 -0.72 -18.09
C ILE A 152 -32.74 0.48 -17.46
N THR A 153 -32.44 0.76 -16.18
CA THR A 153 -32.93 1.93 -15.44
C THR A 153 -31.76 2.74 -14.92
N GLU A 154 -31.71 4.03 -15.26
CA GLU A 154 -30.73 5.00 -14.75
C GLU A 154 -30.71 4.99 -13.22
N THR A 155 -29.71 4.38 -12.64
CA THR A 155 -29.44 4.55 -11.21
C THR A 155 -28.30 5.51 -11.07
N ALA A 156 -28.59 6.78 -10.78
CA ALA A 156 -27.56 7.77 -10.48
C ALA A 156 -26.64 7.24 -9.37
N PRO A 157 -25.32 7.43 -9.47
CA PRO A 157 -24.37 6.99 -8.45
C PRO A 157 -24.73 7.55 -7.07
N ASP A 158 -24.78 6.68 -6.06
CA ASP A 158 -25.09 7.08 -4.69
C ASP A 158 -23.90 7.84 -4.08
N ILE A 159 -24.10 9.11 -3.73
CA ILE A 159 -23.07 9.98 -3.11
C ILE A 159 -22.49 9.34 -1.85
N ARG A 160 -23.29 8.60 -1.08
CA ARG A 160 -22.83 7.92 0.14
C ARG A 160 -21.76 6.86 -0.17
N LEU A 161 -21.89 6.16 -1.30
CA LEU A 161 -20.89 5.18 -1.74
C LEU A 161 -19.60 5.87 -2.18
N ILE A 162 -19.69 6.99 -2.90
CA ILE A 162 -18.53 7.79 -3.31
C ILE A 162 -17.74 8.25 -2.08
N ILE A 163 -18.41 8.86 -1.12
CA ILE A 163 -17.75 9.36 0.11
C ILE A 163 -17.22 8.20 0.95
N LYS A 164 -17.97 7.13 1.12
CA LYS A 164 -17.53 5.93 1.85
C LYS A 164 -16.23 5.36 1.26
N GLU A 165 -16.18 5.17 -0.06
CA GLU A 165 -14.97 4.66 -0.74
C GLU A 165 -13.78 5.61 -0.52
N ALA A 166 -13.96 6.92 -0.66
CA ALA A 166 -12.91 7.89 -0.46
C ALA A 166 -12.34 7.84 0.97
N VAL A 167 -13.20 7.79 1.98
CA VAL A 167 -12.80 7.75 3.40
C VAL A 167 -12.09 6.43 3.73
N LEU A 168 -12.63 5.29 3.33
CA LEU A 168 -12.05 3.98 3.61
C LEU A 168 -10.66 3.79 2.96
N ASN A 169 -10.39 4.49 1.85
CA ASN A 169 -9.10 4.44 1.17
C ASN A 169 -8.16 5.61 1.55
N ASN A 170 -8.50 6.39 2.59
CA ASN A 170 -7.73 7.56 3.04
C ASN A 170 -7.40 8.53 1.89
N ALA A 171 -8.32 8.71 0.96
CA ALA A 171 -8.16 9.67 -0.12
C ALA A 171 -8.27 11.10 0.42
N THR A 172 -7.47 12.00 -0.11
CA THR A 172 -7.57 13.44 0.13
C THR A 172 -8.10 14.20 -1.07
N ILE A 173 -7.94 13.60 -2.25
CA ILE A 173 -8.38 14.12 -3.54
C ILE A 173 -9.20 13.04 -4.23
N ILE A 174 -10.31 13.42 -4.84
CA ILE A 174 -11.09 12.53 -5.70
C ILE A 174 -11.36 13.17 -7.05
N ALA A 175 -11.48 12.32 -8.08
CA ALA A 175 -12.09 12.67 -9.36
C ALA A 175 -13.17 11.65 -9.69
N PHE A 176 -14.18 12.09 -10.37
CA PHE A 176 -15.29 11.25 -10.82
C PHE A 176 -15.26 11.15 -12.35
N CYS A 177 -15.51 10.00 -12.90
CA CYS A 177 -15.50 9.77 -14.35
C CYS A 177 -16.69 8.90 -14.76
N HIS A 178 -17.25 9.17 -15.92
CA HIS A 178 -18.17 8.24 -16.58
C HIS A 178 -17.97 8.31 -18.11
N ASN A 179 -18.34 7.26 -18.82
CA ASN A 179 -18.31 7.25 -20.27
C ASN A 179 -19.68 7.53 -20.85
N HIS A 180 -19.71 8.14 -22.04
CA HIS A 180 -20.90 8.25 -22.88
C HIS A 180 -20.76 7.32 -24.09
N PRO A 181 -21.45 6.17 -24.15
CA PRO A 181 -21.44 5.26 -25.31
C PRO A 181 -21.92 5.92 -26.60
N SER A 182 -22.73 6.98 -26.48
CA SER A 182 -23.17 7.80 -27.61
C SER A 182 -22.06 8.59 -28.30
N ASN A 183 -20.86 8.59 -27.72
CA ASN A 183 -19.70 9.37 -28.15
C ASN A 183 -19.89 10.91 -28.14
N ASN A 184 -20.95 11.39 -27.48
CA ASN A 184 -21.16 12.82 -27.26
C ASN A 184 -20.51 13.26 -25.94
N PRO A 185 -19.45 14.09 -25.91
CA PRO A 185 -18.79 14.50 -24.68
C PRO A 185 -19.57 15.52 -23.86
N GLN A 186 -20.65 16.08 -24.39
CA GLN A 186 -21.40 17.14 -23.67
C GLN A 186 -22.18 16.54 -22.49
N PRO A 187 -22.12 17.21 -21.31
CA PRO A 187 -22.83 16.76 -20.12
C PRO A 187 -24.35 16.89 -20.28
N SER A 188 -25.06 15.96 -19.68
CA SER A 188 -26.49 16.07 -19.48
C SER A 188 -26.83 16.94 -18.26
N LYS A 189 -28.11 17.31 -18.11
CA LYS A 189 -28.59 17.97 -16.89
C LYS A 189 -28.42 17.11 -15.63
N ALA A 190 -28.49 15.79 -15.78
CA ALA A 190 -28.30 14.86 -14.69
C ALA A 190 -26.82 14.87 -14.23
N ASP A 191 -25.86 14.96 -15.17
CA ASP A 191 -24.44 15.07 -14.86
C ASP A 191 -24.12 16.37 -14.12
N ASP A 192 -24.72 17.49 -14.54
CA ASP A 192 -24.58 18.78 -13.86
C ASP A 192 -25.05 18.68 -12.40
N VAL A 193 -26.24 18.07 -12.17
CA VAL A 193 -26.79 17.88 -10.82
C VAL A 193 -25.91 16.93 -9.98
N LEU A 194 -25.45 15.84 -10.58
CA LEU A 194 -24.56 14.89 -9.89
C LEU A 194 -23.23 15.56 -9.48
N THR A 195 -22.62 16.31 -10.40
CA THR A 195 -21.38 17.06 -10.16
C THR A 195 -21.51 17.99 -8.96
N GLN A 196 -22.59 18.79 -8.91
CA GLN A 196 -22.85 19.70 -7.80
C GLN A 196 -23.05 18.96 -6.46
N LYS A 197 -23.72 17.80 -6.48
CA LYS A 197 -23.91 16.97 -5.28
C LYS A 197 -22.58 16.40 -4.77
N ILE A 198 -21.74 15.92 -5.69
CA ILE A 198 -20.39 15.42 -5.32
C ILE A 198 -19.55 16.56 -4.73
N ALA A 199 -19.49 17.72 -5.41
CA ALA A 199 -18.73 18.89 -4.94
C ALA A 199 -19.15 19.30 -3.52
N LYS A 200 -20.46 19.40 -3.27
CA LYS A 200 -21.00 19.76 -1.95
C LYS A 200 -20.69 18.73 -0.87
N ALA A 201 -20.72 17.44 -1.21
CA ALA A 201 -20.36 16.38 -0.27
C ALA A 201 -18.85 16.40 0.05
N CYS A 202 -18.01 16.66 -0.95
CA CYS A 202 -16.57 16.81 -0.77
C CYS A 202 -16.22 18.02 0.12
N GLU A 203 -16.88 19.15 -0.07
CA GLU A 203 -16.71 20.34 0.79
C GLU A 203 -16.97 20.00 2.26
N ILE A 204 -18.11 19.38 2.56
CA ILE A 204 -18.48 18.96 3.92
C ILE A 204 -17.44 17.99 4.51
N MET A 205 -16.94 17.05 3.72
CA MET A 205 -15.99 16.03 4.14
C MET A 205 -14.52 16.48 4.07
N ARG A 206 -14.26 17.73 3.67
CA ARG A 206 -12.92 18.28 3.45
C ARG A 206 -12.07 17.44 2.48
N LEU A 207 -12.72 16.88 1.45
CA LEU A 207 -12.06 16.25 0.32
C LEU A 207 -11.90 17.28 -0.80
N PHE A 208 -10.79 17.23 -1.51
CA PHE A 208 -10.64 18.05 -2.72
C PHE A 208 -11.28 17.30 -3.90
N PHE A 209 -12.38 17.86 -4.45
CA PHE A 209 -12.97 17.36 -5.68
C PHE A 209 -12.26 17.98 -6.87
N MET A 210 -11.37 17.20 -7.47
CA MET A 210 -10.50 17.67 -8.54
C MET A 210 -11.21 17.89 -9.85
N ASP A 211 -12.02 16.92 -10.28
CA ASP A 211 -12.71 17.00 -11.57
C ASP A 211 -13.86 15.98 -11.67
N HIS A 212 -14.78 16.27 -12.57
CA HIS A 212 -15.68 15.30 -13.17
C HIS A 212 -15.40 15.25 -14.67
N VAL A 213 -14.97 14.08 -15.14
CA VAL A 213 -14.54 13.88 -16.53
C VAL A 213 -15.46 12.92 -17.24
N ILE A 214 -16.07 13.39 -18.34
CA ILE A 214 -16.86 12.55 -19.25
C ILE A 214 -15.93 12.00 -20.33
N ILE A 215 -15.87 10.68 -20.45
CA ILE A 215 -14.95 9.96 -21.34
C ILE A 215 -15.71 9.52 -22.60
N THR A 216 -15.17 9.85 -23.77
CA THR A 216 -15.65 9.33 -25.05
C THR A 216 -14.46 8.87 -25.89
N ASP A 217 -14.70 8.16 -26.97
CA ASP A 217 -13.64 7.75 -27.90
C ASP A 217 -13.11 8.98 -28.65
N GLY A 218 -11.85 9.32 -28.38
CA GLY A 218 -11.14 10.43 -29.01
C GLY A 218 -11.40 11.82 -28.42
N ALA A 219 -12.32 11.97 -27.42
CA ALA A 219 -12.61 13.25 -26.79
C ALA A 219 -13.02 13.09 -25.31
N PHE A 220 -12.96 14.18 -24.55
CA PHE A 220 -13.48 14.22 -23.19
C PHE A 220 -14.05 15.60 -22.84
N TYR A 221 -14.86 15.64 -21.81
CA TYR A 221 -15.32 16.87 -21.19
C TYR A 221 -14.85 16.90 -19.73
N SER A 222 -14.27 18.01 -19.30
CA SER A 222 -13.84 18.26 -17.92
C SER A 222 -14.67 19.41 -17.36
N TYR A 223 -15.29 19.18 -16.22
CA TYR A 223 -16.00 20.24 -15.50
C TYR A 223 -15.05 21.27 -14.93
N HIS A 224 -13.88 20.85 -14.46
CA HIS A 224 -12.85 21.75 -13.97
C HIS A 224 -12.32 22.68 -15.07
N ASP A 225 -11.93 22.13 -16.24
CA ASP A 225 -11.39 22.93 -17.35
C ASP A 225 -12.42 23.91 -17.94
N LYS A 226 -13.70 23.62 -17.75
CA LYS A 226 -14.82 24.48 -18.16
C LYS A 226 -15.26 25.48 -17.09
N GLY A 227 -14.60 25.48 -15.91
CA GLY A 227 -14.93 26.38 -14.80
C GLY A 227 -16.31 26.16 -14.20
N LYS A 228 -16.76 24.87 -14.20
CA LYS A 228 -18.09 24.48 -13.68
C LYS A 228 -18.03 23.67 -12.37
N LEU A 229 -16.86 23.63 -11.73
CA LEU A 229 -16.62 23.12 -10.38
C LEU A 229 -16.49 24.24 -9.38
#